data_ef35967d084971f0e6787c9414d5e132
#
_entry.id   ef35967d084971f0e6787c9414d5e132
#
_cell.length_a   1.000
_cell.length_b   1.000
_cell.length_c   1.000
_cell.angle_alpha   90.00
_cell.angle_beta   90.00
_cell.angle_gamma   90.00
#
_symmetry.space_group_name_H-M   'P 1'
#
loop_
_entity.id
_entity.type
_entity.pdbx_description
1 polymer ?
#
loop_
_entity_poly.entity_id
_entity_poly.type
_entity_poly.pdbx_seq_one_letter_code
_entity_poly.pdbx_strand_id
1 'polypeptide(L)'
;KKAGLILNINEQSPSQSIECPRSWAEYLAQLNKNRRYKAKRALRKVRGSLEHKLFEAVYPKTEHELKKMLARFIEMHQKRWNDLGSIGTFYEKSYLEFQRELSVQFFKKGWVKLFALKPVSTSDDYVAMDLNYQFRDRMYGVHTAIDPESNFYNEGPGNALFYEVLFRAIEDGVAEYDFLRGMEPYKLAISNR
;
A
#
# COMPACT_ATOMS: atom_id res chain seq x y z
N LYS A 1 -6.62 32.78 -2.27
CA LYS A 1 -5.63 33.83 -2.57
C LYS A 1 -4.76 34.09 -1.37
N LYS A 2 -3.43 34.16 -1.50
CA LYS A 2 -2.46 34.92 -0.69
C LYS A 2 -1.36 34.12 0.00
N ALA A 3 -0.93 32.99 -0.58
CA ALA A 3 0.33 32.37 -0.13
C ALA A 3 1.54 32.68 -1.05
N GLY A 4 1.39 33.54 -2.08
CA GLY A 4 2.48 33.80 -3.05
C GLY A 4 2.93 32.55 -3.83
N LEU A 5 2.08 31.54 -3.91
CA LEU A 5 2.40 30.28 -4.60
C LEU A 5 2.20 30.45 -6.09
N ILE A 6 3.20 30.03 -6.86
CA ILE A 6 3.12 29.88 -8.32
C ILE A 6 2.71 28.44 -8.62
N LEU A 7 1.58 28.29 -9.31
CA LEU A 7 1.12 26.97 -9.77
C LEU A 7 1.71 26.68 -11.15
N ASN A 8 2.58 25.66 -11.21
CA ASN A 8 3.04 25.11 -12.48
C ASN A 8 2.28 23.79 -12.73
N ILE A 9 1.59 23.72 -13.86
CA ILE A 9 0.89 22.51 -14.30
C ILE A 9 1.70 21.90 -15.42
N ASN A 10 2.22 20.70 -15.20
CA ASN A 10 2.95 19.93 -16.19
C ASN A 10 2.23 18.61 -16.45
N GLU A 11 2.18 18.21 -17.71
CA GLU A 11 1.69 16.90 -18.09
C GLU A 11 2.64 15.83 -17.57
N GLN A 12 2.11 14.79 -16.94
CA GLN A 12 2.88 13.72 -16.30
C GLN A 12 2.58 12.38 -16.99
N SER A 13 3.34 11.34 -16.64
CA SER A 13 3.02 9.98 -17.06
C SER A 13 1.60 9.59 -16.60
N PRO A 14 0.85 8.84 -17.41
CA PRO A 14 -0.47 8.38 -17.02
C PRO A 14 -0.41 7.55 -15.74
N SER A 15 -1.47 7.58 -14.95
CA SER A 15 -1.67 6.68 -13.83
C SER A 15 -2.48 5.47 -14.29
N GLN A 16 -2.30 4.37 -13.58
CA GLN A 16 -3.13 3.17 -13.72
C GLN A 16 -4.05 3.08 -12.51
N SER A 17 -5.27 2.64 -12.72
CA SER A 17 -6.20 2.46 -11.61
C SER A 17 -7.02 1.18 -11.71
N ILE A 18 -7.64 0.82 -10.60
CA ILE A 18 -8.66 -0.23 -10.52
C ILE A 18 -9.97 0.46 -10.20
N GLU A 19 -10.92 0.39 -11.13
CA GLU A 19 -12.31 0.67 -10.83
C GLU A 19 -12.84 -0.46 -9.94
N CYS A 20 -13.12 -0.12 -8.68
CA CYS A 20 -13.49 -1.10 -7.67
C CYS A 20 -14.97 -1.49 -7.85
N PRO A 21 -15.27 -2.78 -8.00
CA PRO A 21 -16.65 -3.23 -8.04
C PRO A 21 -17.29 -3.21 -6.65
N ARG A 22 -18.57 -3.53 -6.57
CA ARG A 22 -19.33 -3.50 -5.31
C ARG A 22 -18.93 -4.58 -4.30
N SER A 23 -18.23 -5.61 -4.74
CA SER A 23 -17.82 -6.70 -3.88
C SER A 23 -16.52 -7.36 -4.36
N TRP A 24 -15.83 -7.99 -3.42
CA TRP A 24 -14.66 -8.81 -3.75
C TRP A 24 -14.98 -9.96 -4.72
N ALA A 25 -16.17 -10.53 -4.62
CA ALA A 25 -16.62 -11.58 -5.54
C ALA A 25 -16.71 -11.08 -6.97
N GLU A 26 -17.27 -9.88 -7.18
CA GLU A 26 -17.33 -9.23 -8.49
C GLU A 26 -15.93 -8.89 -9.02
N TYR A 27 -15.03 -8.40 -8.17
CA TYR A 27 -13.63 -8.19 -8.56
C TYR A 27 -12.98 -9.48 -9.06
N LEU A 28 -13.13 -10.57 -8.32
CA LEU A 28 -12.60 -11.86 -8.73
C LEU A 28 -13.23 -12.38 -10.03
N ALA A 29 -14.50 -12.09 -10.29
CA ALA A 29 -15.19 -12.49 -11.52
C ALA A 29 -14.62 -11.80 -12.77
N GLN A 30 -14.15 -10.55 -12.64
CA GLN A 30 -13.52 -9.79 -13.73
C GLN A 30 -12.13 -10.30 -14.10
N LEU A 31 -11.46 -11.03 -13.19
CA LEU A 31 -10.11 -11.53 -13.42
C LEU A 31 -10.13 -12.81 -14.26
N ASN A 32 -9.12 -12.98 -15.14
CA ASN A 32 -8.88 -14.26 -15.78
C ASN A 32 -8.47 -15.35 -14.74
N LYS A 33 -8.53 -16.63 -15.14
CA LYS A 33 -8.32 -17.77 -14.26
C LYS A 33 -7.00 -17.66 -13.45
N ASN A 34 -5.90 -17.28 -14.10
CA ASN A 34 -4.58 -17.22 -13.46
C ASN A 34 -4.48 -16.08 -12.44
N ARG A 35 -4.99 -14.90 -12.80
CA ARG A 35 -5.02 -13.72 -11.89
C ARG A 35 -5.94 -13.98 -10.70
N ARG A 36 -7.11 -14.55 -10.94
CA ARG A 36 -8.05 -14.95 -9.88
C ARG A 36 -7.42 -15.94 -8.89
N TYR A 37 -6.72 -16.95 -9.41
CA TYR A 37 -5.99 -17.90 -8.56
C TYR A 37 -4.93 -17.18 -7.70
N LYS A 38 -4.11 -16.30 -8.29
CA LYS A 38 -3.08 -15.54 -7.60
C LYS A 38 -3.69 -14.63 -6.51
N ALA A 39 -4.76 -13.92 -6.83
CA ALA A 39 -5.47 -13.04 -5.87
C ALA A 39 -6.01 -13.84 -4.68
N LYS A 40 -6.72 -14.94 -4.94
CA LYS A 40 -7.23 -15.83 -3.88
C LYS A 40 -6.11 -16.40 -3.02
N ARG A 41 -5.02 -16.88 -3.63
CA ARG A 41 -3.87 -17.46 -2.92
C ARG A 41 -3.19 -16.39 -2.03
N ALA A 42 -2.98 -15.19 -2.55
CA ALA A 42 -2.36 -14.11 -1.81
C ALA A 42 -3.22 -13.67 -0.62
N LEU A 43 -4.51 -13.42 -0.83
CA LEU A 43 -5.44 -13.00 0.23
C LEU A 43 -5.63 -14.09 1.30
N ARG A 44 -5.58 -15.38 0.92
CA ARG A 44 -5.67 -16.49 1.87
C ARG A 44 -4.53 -16.51 2.88
N LYS A 45 -3.35 -15.99 2.54
CA LYS A 45 -2.21 -15.86 3.46
C LYS A 45 -2.48 -14.86 4.60
N VAL A 46 -3.45 -13.98 4.42
CA VAL A 46 -3.85 -12.99 5.45
C VAL A 46 -5.18 -13.36 6.10
N ARG A 47 -6.16 -13.83 5.30
CA ARG A 47 -7.55 -14.05 5.73
C ARG A 47 -7.99 -15.52 5.77
N GLY A 48 -7.09 -16.43 5.46
CA GLY A 48 -7.37 -17.85 5.46
C GLY A 48 -7.55 -18.44 6.86
N SER A 49 -7.86 -19.74 6.92
CA SER A 49 -7.83 -20.52 8.15
C SER A 49 -6.43 -20.53 8.77
N LEU A 50 -6.33 -20.91 10.05
CA LEU A 50 -5.05 -20.95 10.79
C LEU A 50 -3.96 -21.73 10.06
N GLU A 51 -4.33 -22.79 9.32
CA GLU A 51 -3.39 -23.62 8.54
C GLU A 51 -2.78 -22.87 7.33
N HIS A 52 -3.45 -21.84 6.84
CA HIS A 52 -3.05 -21.11 5.63
C HIS A 52 -2.64 -19.67 5.89
N LYS A 53 -2.96 -19.15 7.08
CA LYS A 53 -2.66 -17.78 7.47
C LYS A 53 -1.19 -17.65 7.84
N LEU A 54 -0.46 -16.90 7.03
CA LEU A 54 0.96 -16.59 7.28
C LEU A 54 1.14 -15.22 7.93
N PHE A 55 0.20 -14.31 7.67
CA PHE A 55 0.34 -12.92 8.06
C PHE A 55 -0.90 -12.41 8.77
N GLU A 56 -0.66 -11.48 9.67
CA GLU A 56 -1.68 -10.63 10.27
C GLU A 56 -1.57 -9.23 9.69
N ALA A 57 -2.69 -8.68 9.20
CA ALA A 57 -2.75 -7.30 8.73
C ALA A 57 -3.02 -6.38 9.92
N VAL A 58 -2.14 -5.42 10.13
CA VAL A 58 -2.23 -4.41 11.19
C VAL A 58 -2.24 -3.00 10.61
N TYR A 59 -2.86 -2.08 11.34
CA TYR A 59 -2.96 -0.66 10.98
C TYR A 59 -3.04 0.20 12.23
N PRO A 60 -2.56 1.45 12.20
CA PRO A 60 -2.53 2.30 13.38
C PRO A 60 -3.94 2.72 13.79
N LYS A 61 -4.22 2.65 15.09
CA LYS A 61 -5.48 3.11 15.70
C LYS A 61 -5.32 4.46 16.39
N THR A 62 -4.08 4.85 16.71
CA THR A 62 -3.75 6.10 17.39
C THR A 62 -2.66 6.86 16.62
N GLU A 63 -2.55 8.18 16.85
CA GLU A 63 -1.47 8.99 16.25
C GLU A 63 -0.09 8.48 16.69
N HIS A 64 0.04 7.99 17.91
CA HIS A 64 1.29 7.41 18.40
C HIS A 64 1.68 6.15 17.60
N GLU A 65 0.72 5.24 17.40
CA GLU A 65 0.95 4.05 16.57
C GLU A 65 1.26 4.41 15.11
N LEU A 66 0.57 5.40 14.55
CA LEU A 66 0.88 5.90 13.21
C LEU A 66 2.32 6.36 13.11
N LYS A 67 2.78 7.20 14.03
CA LYS A 67 4.16 7.72 14.02
C LYS A 67 5.18 6.60 14.12
N LYS A 68 4.95 5.60 14.98
CA LYS A 68 5.81 4.43 15.11
C LYS A 68 5.83 3.58 13.84
N MET A 69 4.67 3.26 13.29
CA MET A 69 4.58 2.48 12.06
C MET A 69 5.17 3.24 10.86
N LEU A 70 4.91 4.54 10.75
CA LEU A 70 5.45 5.37 9.68
C LEU A 70 6.98 5.47 9.74
N ALA A 71 7.57 5.57 10.93
CA ALA A 71 9.03 5.55 11.09
C ALA A 71 9.62 4.24 10.56
N ARG A 72 9.03 3.10 10.94
CA ARG A 72 9.47 1.78 10.47
C ARG A 72 9.26 1.60 8.96
N PHE A 73 8.15 2.10 8.44
CA PHE A 73 7.87 2.13 7.00
C PHE A 73 8.95 2.87 6.21
N ILE A 74 9.32 4.08 6.66
CA ILE A 74 10.35 4.90 6.02
C ILE A 74 11.70 4.20 6.03
N GLU A 75 12.08 3.61 7.17
CA GLU A 75 13.32 2.85 7.33
C GLU A 75 13.38 1.66 6.34
N MET A 76 12.33 0.84 6.31
CA MET A 76 12.23 -0.32 5.43
C MET A 76 12.25 0.08 3.95
N HIS A 77 11.51 1.13 3.59
CA HIS A 77 11.46 1.65 2.22
C HIS A 77 12.84 2.16 1.80
N GLN A 78 13.50 2.97 2.63
CA GLN A 78 14.80 3.55 2.33
C GLN A 78 15.87 2.46 2.20
N LYS A 79 15.89 1.47 3.12
CA LYS A 79 16.81 0.33 3.05
C LYS A 79 16.69 -0.39 1.72
N ARG A 80 15.49 -0.75 1.31
CA ARG A 80 15.26 -1.44 0.03
C ARG A 80 15.80 -0.67 -1.17
N TRP A 81 15.61 0.65 -1.21
CA TRP A 81 16.11 1.46 -2.33
C TRP A 81 17.63 1.60 -2.31
N ASN A 82 18.24 1.69 -1.13
CA ASN A 82 19.68 1.70 -0.99
C ASN A 82 20.31 0.38 -1.46
N ASP A 83 19.70 -0.77 -1.10
CA ASP A 83 20.14 -2.10 -1.53
C ASP A 83 20.06 -2.27 -3.06
N LEU A 84 19.14 -1.55 -3.72
CA LEU A 84 19.01 -1.48 -5.18
C LEU A 84 19.92 -0.43 -5.83
N GLY A 85 20.82 0.21 -5.07
CA GLY A 85 21.73 1.24 -5.56
C GLY A 85 21.06 2.59 -5.85
N SER A 86 19.87 2.83 -5.33
CA SER A 86 19.12 4.08 -5.47
C SER A 86 19.12 4.88 -4.16
N ILE A 87 19.08 6.20 -4.28
CA ILE A 87 19.03 7.10 -3.12
C ILE A 87 17.72 6.94 -2.33
N GLY A 88 16.63 6.50 -3.00
CA GLY A 88 15.30 6.41 -2.39
C GLY A 88 14.63 7.77 -2.14
N THR A 89 13.30 7.75 -2.08
CA THR A 89 12.50 8.99 -2.00
C THR A 89 12.64 9.70 -0.64
N PHE A 90 12.82 8.95 0.44
CA PHE A 90 12.91 9.50 1.80
C PHE A 90 14.32 9.98 2.19
N TYR A 91 15.28 9.93 1.29
CA TYR A 91 16.59 10.55 1.49
C TYR A 91 16.49 12.07 1.57
N GLU A 92 15.60 12.67 0.76
CA GLU A 92 15.39 14.12 0.78
C GLU A 92 14.65 14.53 2.07
N LYS A 93 15.34 15.31 2.90
CA LYS A 93 14.86 15.70 4.24
C LYS A 93 13.53 16.46 4.17
N SER A 94 13.39 17.36 3.21
CA SER A 94 12.17 18.17 3.05
C SER A 94 10.97 17.29 2.70
N TYR A 95 11.17 16.28 1.83
CA TYR A 95 10.12 15.32 1.49
C TYR A 95 9.77 14.40 2.67
N LEU A 96 10.79 13.96 3.42
CA LEU A 96 10.59 13.14 4.61
C LEU A 96 9.76 13.87 5.68
N GLU A 97 10.10 15.14 5.96
CA GLU A 97 9.37 15.97 6.91
C GLU A 97 7.94 16.25 6.42
N PHE A 98 7.78 16.56 5.13
CA PHE A 98 6.48 16.73 4.51
C PHE A 98 5.60 15.49 4.67
N GLN A 99 6.12 14.29 4.37
CA GLN A 99 5.36 13.05 4.49
C GLN A 99 4.97 12.71 5.92
N ARG A 100 5.84 13.01 6.88
CA ARG A 100 5.53 12.84 8.31
C ARG A 100 4.40 13.76 8.75
N GLU A 101 4.50 15.03 8.42
CA GLU A 101 3.48 16.05 8.76
C GLU A 101 2.15 15.72 8.08
N LEU A 102 2.17 15.48 6.76
CA LEU A 102 0.99 15.17 5.97
C LEU A 102 0.26 13.95 6.53
N SER A 103 1.00 12.87 6.85
CA SER A 103 0.42 11.65 7.38
C SER A 103 -0.28 11.91 8.72
N VAL A 104 0.30 12.71 9.61
CA VAL A 104 -0.33 13.08 10.89
C VAL A 104 -1.60 13.90 10.67
N GLN A 105 -1.55 14.91 9.80
CA GLN A 105 -2.71 15.75 9.51
C GLN A 105 -3.84 14.95 8.84
N PHE A 106 -3.49 14.06 7.92
CA PHE A 106 -4.46 13.21 7.25
C PHE A 106 -5.02 12.12 8.15
N PHE A 107 -4.23 11.60 9.09
CA PHE A 107 -4.71 10.64 10.08
C PHE A 107 -5.86 11.20 10.93
N LYS A 108 -5.73 12.46 11.39
CA LYS A 108 -6.78 13.16 12.13
C LYS A 108 -8.10 13.30 11.35
N LYS A 109 -8.03 13.20 10.02
CA LYS A 109 -9.18 13.25 9.12
C LYS A 109 -9.65 11.86 8.65
N GLY A 110 -8.99 10.79 9.10
CA GLY A 110 -9.26 9.41 8.66
C GLY A 110 -8.82 9.09 7.23
N TRP A 111 -7.98 9.94 6.63
CA TRP A 111 -7.56 9.81 5.23
C TRP A 111 -6.29 8.98 5.06
N VAL A 112 -5.51 8.72 6.11
CA VAL A 112 -4.36 7.81 6.05
C VAL A 112 -4.83 6.37 6.14
N LYS A 113 -4.30 5.54 5.25
CA LYS A 113 -4.49 4.09 5.21
C LYS A 113 -3.11 3.43 5.17
N LEU A 114 -2.44 3.37 6.33
CA LEU A 114 -1.16 2.68 6.48
C LEU A 114 -1.42 1.25 6.96
N PHE A 115 -1.10 0.28 6.13
CA PHE A 115 -1.22 -1.14 6.44
C PHE A 115 0.15 -1.78 6.59
N ALA A 116 0.25 -2.79 7.41
CA ALA A 116 1.43 -3.62 7.52
C ALA A 116 1.05 -5.09 7.69
N LEU A 117 1.93 -5.99 7.27
CA LEU A 117 1.84 -7.43 7.53
C LEU A 117 2.88 -7.84 8.56
N LYS A 118 2.42 -8.57 9.57
CA LYS A 118 3.26 -9.29 10.54
C LYS A 118 3.14 -10.79 10.32
N PRO A 119 4.22 -11.57 10.42
CA PRO A 119 4.13 -13.02 10.47
C PRO A 119 3.34 -13.48 11.71
N VAL A 120 2.51 -14.51 11.55
CA VAL A 120 1.76 -15.07 12.70
C VAL A 120 2.57 -16.05 13.53
N SER A 121 3.62 -16.63 12.97
CA SER A 121 4.43 -17.68 13.58
C SER A 121 5.63 -17.19 14.37
N THR A 122 5.96 -15.92 14.27
CA THR A 122 7.14 -15.33 14.92
C THR A 122 6.78 -13.98 15.54
N SER A 123 7.67 -13.48 16.42
CA SER A 123 7.59 -12.12 16.95
C SER A 123 8.26 -11.09 16.01
N ASP A 124 8.59 -11.49 14.77
CA ASP A 124 9.24 -10.63 13.81
C ASP A 124 8.45 -9.36 13.54
N ASP A 125 9.17 -8.35 13.11
CA ASP A 125 8.62 -7.05 12.76
C ASP A 125 7.81 -7.13 11.44
N TYR A 126 7.40 -6.00 10.92
CA TYR A 126 6.66 -5.92 9.67
C TYR A 126 7.48 -6.45 8.49
N VAL A 127 6.87 -7.32 7.67
CA VAL A 127 7.50 -7.89 6.47
C VAL A 127 7.12 -7.16 5.19
N ALA A 128 6.00 -6.46 5.21
CA ALA A 128 5.56 -5.55 4.16
C ALA A 128 4.68 -4.45 4.75
N MET A 129 4.79 -3.26 4.19
CA MET A 129 3.99 -2.10 4.59
C MET A 129 3.56 -1.31 3.35
N ASP A 130 2.36 -0.74 3.40
CA ASP A 130 1.77 0.00 2.29
C ASP A 130 1.11 1.29 2.79
N LEU A 131 1.60 2.42 2.31
CA LEU A 131 1.07 3.74 2.65
C LEU A 131 0.13 4.19 1.53
N ASN A 132 -1.13 4.35 1.90
CA ASN A 132 -2.18 4.86 1.02
C ASN A 132 -2.84 6.08 1.65
N TYR A 133 -3.42 6.91 0.81
CA TYR A 133 -4.34 7.97 1.22
C TYR A 133 -5.72 7.72 0.61
N GLN A 134 -6.75 7.93 1.42
CA GLN A 134 -8.13 7.86 0.93
C GLN A 134 -8.77 9.24 1.07
N PHE A 135 -9.31 9.73 -0.03
CA PHE A 135 -10.09 10.95 -0.04
C PHE A 135 -11.39 10.73 -0.80
N ARG A 136 -12.52 10.92 -0.13
CA ARG A 136 -13.84 10.55 -0.63
C ARG A 136 -13.88 9.05 -0.95
N ASP A 137 -14.30 8.72 -2.17
CA ASP A 137 -14.47 7.38 -2.72
C ASP A 137 -13.23 6.86 -3.48
N ARG A 138 -12.08 7.57 -3.37
CA ARG A 138 -10.85 7.19 -4.07
C ARG A 138 -9.71 6.93 -3.09
N MET A 139 -9.00 5.82 -3.31
CA MET A 139 -7.77 5.47 -2.58
C MET A 139 -6.56 5.64 -3.50
N TYR A 140 -5.49 6.20 -2.96
CA TYR A 140 -4.25 6.48 -3.67
C TYR A 140 -3.11 5.68 -3.06
N GLY A 141 -2.53 4.75 -3.83
CA GLY A 141 -1.36 3.96 -3.43
C GLY A 141 -0.09 4.79 -3.57
N VAL A 142 0.48 5.22 -2.45
CA VAL A 142 1.60 6.18 -2.46
C VAL A 142 2.94 5.47 -2.48
N HIS A 143 3.18 4.60 -1.52
CA HIS A 143 4.45 3.88 -1.39
C HIS A 143 4.25 2.51 -0.75
N THR A 144 5.01 1.54 -1.23
CA THR A 144 5.09 0.18 -0.66
C THR A 144 6.51 -0.12 -0.21
N ALA A 145 6.67 -0.67 0.97
CA ALA A 145 7.92 -1.19 1.50
C ALA A 145 7.80 -2.69 1.75
N ILE A 146 8.83 -3.45 1.39
CA ILE A 146 8.91 -4.89 1.62
C ILE A 146 10.31 -5.16 2.17
N ASP A 147 10.40 -5.94 3.23
CA ASP A 147 11.69 -6.35 3.80
C ASP A 147 12.30 -7.50 2.98
N PRO A 148 13.40 -7.28 2.25
CA PRO A 148 14.03 -8.31 1.44
C PRO A 148 14.79 -9.35 2.28
N GLU A 149 15.13 -9.04 3.53
CA GLU A 149 15.86 -9.92 4.45
C GLU A 149 14.92 -10.80 5.28
N SER A 150 13.62 -10.55 5.21
CA SER A 150 12.64 -11.37 5.92
C SER A 150 12.65 -12.82 5.43
N ASN A 151 12.62 -13.77 6.36
CA ASN A 151 12.41 -15.19 6.05
C ASN A 151 11.11 -15.45 5.28
N PHE A 152 10.18 -14.52 5.29
CA PHE A 152 8.91 -14.58 4.57
C PHE A 152 8.93 -13.89 3.21
N TYR A 153 10.09 -13.38 2.76
CA TYR A 153 10.17 -12.66 1.48
C TYR A 153 9.66 -13.49 0.30
N ASN A 154 10.05 -14.77 0.23
CA ASN A 154 9.63 -15.70 -0.81
C ASN A 154 8.14 -16.09 -0.74
N GLU A 155 7.48 -15.81 0.37
CA GLU A 155 6.03 -15.98 0.51
C GLU A 155 5.21 -14.90 -0.20
N GLY A 156 5.88 -13.91 -0.79
CA GLY A 156 5.26 -12.82 -1.54
C GLY A 156 4.40 -11.89 -0.69
N PRO A 157 4.96 -11.34 0.41
CA PRO A 157 4.21 -10.50 1.34
C PRO A 157 3.67 -9.23 0.68
N GLY A 158 4.37 -8.68 -0.32
CA GLY A 158 3.89 -7.52 -1.08
C GLY A 158 2.57 -7.79 -1.82
N ASN A 159 2.45 -8.96 -2.47
CA ASN A 159 1.19 -9.36 -3.11
C ASN A 159 0.09 -9.62 -2.08
N ALA A 160 0.42 -10.27 -0.97
CA ALA A 160 -0.54 -10.54 0.10
C ALA A 160 -1.09 -9.23 0.68
N LEU A 161 -0.22 -8.25 0.92
CA LEU A 161 -0.58 -6.93 1.41
C LEU A 161 -1.44 -6.16 0.39
N PHE A 162 -1.02 -6.13 -0.88
CA PHE A 162 -1.78 -5.45 -1.93
C PHE A 162 -3.22 -5.97 -2.02
N TYR A 163 -3.41 -7.29 -2.06
CA TYR A 163 -4.76 -7.85 -2.15
C TYR A 163 -5.56 -7.68 -0.84
N GLU A 164 -4.91 -7.60 0.31
CA GLU A 164 -5.57 -7.23 1.57
C GLU A 164 -6.05 -5.78 1.55
N VAL A 165 -5.21 -4.85 1.09
CA VAL A 165 -5.57 -3.43 0.97
C VAL A 165 -6.71 -3.25 -0.04
N LEU A 166 -6.62 -3.89 -1.21
CA LEU A 166 -7.67 -3.82 -2.23
C LEU A 166 -8.98 -4.46 -1.76
N PHE A 167 -8.90 -5.60 -1.07
CA PHE A 167 -10.08 -6.22 -0.46
C PHE A 167 -10.79 -5.24 0.49
N ARG A 168 -10.04 -4.61 1.40
CA ARG A 168 -10.60 -3.62 2.33
C ARG A 168 -11.15 -2.40 1.60
N ALA A 169 -10.45 -1.89 0.60
CA ALA A 169 -10.92 -0.76 -0.18
C ALA A 169 -12.29 -1.06 -0.81
N ILE A 170 -12.46 -2.24 -1.41
CA ILE A 170 -13.74 -2.68 -1.98
C ILE A 170 -14.83 -2.81 -0.91
N GLU A 171 -14.54 -3.48 0.22
CA GLU A 171 -15.51 -3.65 1.31
C GLU A 171 -15.89 -2.32 1.98
N ASP A 172 -14.95 -1.35 2.01
CA ASP A 172 -15.18 0.01 2.52
C ASP A 172 -15.89 0.92 1.49
N GLY A 173 -16.25 0.40 0.31
CA GLY A 173 -17.00 1.14 -0.73
C GLY A 173 -16.16 2.16 -1.51
N VAL A 174 -14.83 1.97 -1.57
CA VAL A 174 -13.96 2.76 -2.44
C VAL A 174 -14.33 2.49 -3.88
N ALA A 175 -14.55 3.55 -4.67
CA ALA A 175 -14.92 3.42 -6.08
C ALA A 175 -13.70 3.21 -6.99
N GLU A 176 -12.55 3.77 -6.62
CA GLU A 176 -11.33 3.68 -7.42
C GLU A 176 -10.09 3.57 -6.56
N TYR A 177 -9.21 2.61 -6.88
CA TYR A 177 -7.85 2.51 -6.35
C TYR A 177 -6.87 2.98 -7.42
N ASP A 178 -6.24 4.13 -7.19
CA ASP A 178 -5.29 4.79 -8.08
C ASP A 178 -3.85 4.46 -7.67
N PHE A 179 -3.08 3.84 -8.56
CA PHE A 179 -1.67 3.51 -8.32
C PHE A 179 -0.74 4.71 -8.45
N LEU A 180 -1.30 5.89 -8.68
CA LEU A 180 -0.54 7.08 -9.01
C LEU A 180 0.36 6.87 -10.24
N ARG A 181 1.32 7.77 -10.42
CA ARG A 181 2.21 7.81 -11.57
C ARG A 181 3.04 6.52 -11.69
N GLY A 182 3.22 6.06 -12.93
CA GLY A 182 4.08 4.94 -13.29
C GLY A 182 3.37 3.89 -14.12
N MET A 183 4.14 3.25 -14.99
CA MET A 183 3.69 2.24 -15.95
C MET A 183 4.37 0.89 -15.67
N GLU A 184 4.63 0.59 -14.40
CA GLU A 184 5.29 -0.65 -14.02
C GLU A 184 4.44 -1.86 -14.46
N PRO A 185 5.07 -2.93 -14.98
CA PRO A 185 4.36 -4.06 -15.55
C PRO A 185 3.33 -4.70 -14.63
N TYR A 186 3.56 -4.67 -13.32
CA TYR A 186 2.61 -5.21 -12.38
C TYR A 186 1.32 -4.36 -12.28
N LYS A 187 1.44 -3.02 -12.36
CA LYS A 187 0.28 -2.12 -12.35
C LYS A 187 -0.59 -2.38 -13.58
N LEU A 188 0.02 -2.43 -14.77
CA LEU A 188 -0.66 -2.78 -16.01
C LEU A 188 -1.34 -4.15 -15.96
N ALA A 189 -0.73 -5.09 -15.22
CA ALA A 189 -1.26 -6.43 -15.11
C ALA A 189 -2.53 -6.53 -14.25
N ILE A 190 -2.75 -5.61 -13.30
CA ILE A 190 -3.85 -5.66 -12.33
C ILE A 190 -4.85 -4.52 -12.49
N SER A 191 -4.47 -3.43 -13.16
CA SER A 191 -5.39 -2.33 -13.49
C SER A 191 -6.43 -2.77 -14.51
N ASN A 192 -7.58 -2.11 -14.47
CA ASN A 192 -8.68 -2.27 -15.44
C ASN A 192 -9.09 -0.95 -16.08
N ARG A 193 -8.33 0.14 -15.74
CA ARG A 193 -8.53 1.47 -16.28
C ARG A 193 -7.22 2.23 -16.43
#